data_ed946ea4076912f5fd20543627402690
#
_entry.id   ed946ea4076912f5fd20543627402690
#
_cell.length_a   1.000
_cell.length_b   1.000
_cell.length_c   1.000
_cell.angle_alpha   90.00
_cell.angle_beta   90.00
_cell.angle_gamma   90.00
#
_symmetry.space_group_name_H-M   'P 1'
#
loop_
_entity.id
_entity.type
_entity.pdbx_description
1 polymer ?
#
loop_
_entity_poly.entity_id
_entity_poly.type
_entity_poly.pdbx_seq_one_letter_code
_entity_poly.pdbx_strand_id
1 'polypeptide(L)'
;MNLYHCMITLKNDAKALAFASAADHWLSGLTDRGLIGGWTLYRRKFGLASGHHRDVLLMIQVEDMAQLESTFRTLSADASDSDQRHFDLVHDMIAEVDIGLYRPYPDPSNRERVALI
;
A
#
# COMPACT_ATOMS: atom_id res chain seq x y z
N MET A 1 9.34 -7.11 9.49
CA MET A 1 8.62 -6.68 8.28
C MET A 1 7.27 -6.13 8.68
N ASN A 2 6.94 -4.96 8.21
CA ASN A 2 5.64 -4.32 8.48
C ASN A 2 4.79 -4.34 7.23
N LEU A 3 3.48 -4.31 7.43
CA LEU A 3 2.50 -4.33 6.36
C LEU A 3 1.73 -3.01 6.34
N TYR A 4 1.90 -2.24 5.27
CA TYR A 4 1.11 -1.05 4.98
C TYR A 4 -0.12 -1.53 4.20
N HIS A 5 -1.27 -1.49 4.85
CA HIS A 5 -2.50 -2.13 4.39
C HIS A 5 -3.47 -1.06 3.92
N CYS A 6 -3.90 -1.13 2.66
CA CYS A 6 -4.80 -0.15 2.06
C CYS A 6 -6.07 -0.83 1.57
N MET A 7 -7.20 -0.43 2.10
CA MET A 7 -8.52 -0.82 1.59
C MET A 7 -9.04 0.32 0.70
N ILE A 8 -9.26 0.03 -0.57
CA ILE A 8 -9.48 1.05 -1.60
C ILE A 8 -10.85 0.88 -2.26
N THR A 9 -11.59 1.99 -2.33
CA THR A 9 -12.79 2.10 -3.17
C THR A 9 -12.41 2.88 -4.44
N LEU A 10 -12.66 2.28 -5.60
CA LEU A 10 -12.37 2.92 -6.88
C LEU A 10 -13.51 3.86 -7.28
N LYS A 11 -13.17 4.95 -7.98
CA LYS A 11 -14.18 5.85 -8.57
C LYS A 11 -15.03 5.12 -9.60
N ASN A 12 -14.43 4.16 -10.33
CA ASN A 12 -15.11 3.32 -11.30
C ASN A 12 -14.56 1.91 -11.23
N ASP A 13 -15.32 1.00 -10.62
CA ASP A 13 -14.92 -0.40 -10.44
C ASP A 13 -14.74 -1.14 -11.78
N ALA A 14 -15.40 -0.70 -12.84
CA ALA A 14 -15.21 -1.26 -14.19
C ALA A 14 -13.78 -1.03 -14.71
N LYS A 15 -13.05 -0.09 -14.15
CA LYS A 15 -11.64 0.21 -14.49
C LYS A 15 -10.64 -0.45 -13.53
N ALA A 16 -11.04 -1.50 -12.82
CA ALA A 16 -10.15 -2.17 -11.86
C ALA A 16 -8.87 -2.71 -12.52
N LEU A 17 -8.96 -3.20 -13.77
CA LEU A 17 -7.79 -3.69 -14.50
C LEU A 17 -6.82 -2.54 -14.83
N ALA A 18 -7.34 -1.38 -15.22
CA ALA A 18 -6.52 -0.19 -15.46
C ALA A 18 -5.84 0.27 -14.17
N PHE A 19 -6.55 0.23 -13.05
CA PHE A 19 -5.98 0.52 -11.73
C PHE A 19 -4.86 -0.46 -11.39
N ALA A 20 -5.07 -1.75 -11.59
CA ALA A 20 -4.06 -2.78 -11.32
C ALA A 20 -2.80 -2.56 -12.16
N SER A 21 -2.95 -2.19 -13.43
CA SER A 21 -1.82 -1.88 -14.30
C SER A 21 -1.04 -0.66 -13.83
N ALA A 22 -1.73 0.42 -13.46
CA ALA A 22 -1.10 1.63 -12.95
C ALA A 22 -0.38 1.37 -11.62
N ALA A 23 -1.01 0.62 -10.72
CA ALA A 23 -0.41 0.22 -9.45
C ALA A 23 0.83 -0.64 -9.65
N ASP A 24 0.79 -1.58 -10.59
CA ASP A 24 1.93 -2.44 -10.92
C ASP A 24 3.14 -1.60 -11.39
N HIS A 25 2.95 -0.71 -12.33
CA HIS A 25 4.04 0.15 -12.80
C HIS A 25 4.63 1.00 -11.67
N TRP A 26 3.80 1.59 -10.85
CA TRP A 26 4.26 2.44 -9.76
C TRP A 26 4.97 1.64 -8.68
N LEU A 27 4.33 0.61 -8.16
CA LEU A 27 4.83 -0.13 -7.00
C LEU A 27 6.00 -1.04 -7.35
N SER A 28 6.03 -1.60 -8.56
CA SER A 28 7.18 -2.37 -9.03
C SER A 28 8.41 -1.48 -9.18
N GLY A 29 8.23 -0.25 -9.64
CA GLY A 29 9.30 0.74 -9.68
C GLY A 29 9.83 1.09 -8.29
N LEU A 30 8.95 1.27 -7.31
CA LEU A 30 9.35 1.52 -5.92
C LEU A 30 10.08 0.32 -5.32
N THR A 31 9.66 -0.90 -5.63
CA THR A 31 10.32 -2.13 -5.19
C THR A 31 11.72 -2.22 -5.76
N ASP A 32 11.88 -1.95 -7.05
CA ASP A 32 13.19 -1.99 -7.72
C ASP A 32 14.17 -0.95 -7.16
N ARG A 33 13.65 0.17 -6.68
CA ARG A 33 14.46 1.23 -6.05
C ARG A 33 14.74 0.98 -4.58
N GLY A 34 14.23 -0.10 -3.99
CA GLY A 34 14.40 -0.41 -2.58
C GLY A 34 13.59 0.47 -1.63
N LEU A 35 12.58 1.20 -2.14
CA LEU A 35 11.74 2.06 -1.33
C LEU A 35 10.67 1.29 -0.56
N ILE A 36 10.28 0.14 -1.07
CA ILE A 36 9.40 -0.82 -0.38
C ILE A 36 9.97 -2.23 -0.54
N GLY A 37 9.52 -3.16 0.29
CA GLY A 37 9.97 -4.55 0.23
C GLY A 37 9.23 -5.41 -0.79
N GLY A 38 8.01 -5.02 -1.13
CA GLY A 38 7.16 -5.73 -2.07
C GLY A 38 5.71 -5.29 -1.91
N TRP A 39 4.84 -5.84 -2.72
CA TRP A 39 3.42 -5.50 -2.67
C TRP A 39 2.58 -6.62 -3.24
N THR A 40 1.30 -6.64 -2.87
CA THR A 40 0.30 -7.57 -3.39
C THR A 40 -1.03 -6.84 -3.52
N LEU A 41 -1.73 -7.07 -4.61
CA LEU A 41 -3.02 -6.47 -4.89
C LEU A 41 -4.08 -7.56 -5.00
N TYR A 42 -5.17 -7.38 -4.27
CA TYR A 42 -6.32 -8.27 -4.31
C TYR A 42 -7.56 -7.50 -4.71
N ARG A 43 -8.42 -8.12 -5.48
CA ARG A 43 -9.74 -7.58 -5.78
C ARG A 43 -10.80 -8.31 -4.96
N ARG A 44 -11.76 -7.55 -4.42
CA ARG A 44 -12.88 -8.15 -3.71
C ARG A 44 -13.62 -9.13 -4.62
N LYS A 45 -13.80 -10.35 -4.14
CA LYS A 45 -14.56 -11.34 -4.88
C LYS A 45 -16.05 -11.07 -4.70
N PHE A 46 -16.76 -10.91 -5.81
CA PHE A 46 -18.17 -10.59 -5.84
C PHE A 46 -18.99 -11.55 -4.98
N GLY A 47 -19.87 -10.99 -4.14
CA GLY A 47 -20.80 -11.75 -3.31
C GLY A 47 -20.21 -12.40 -2.06
N LEU A 48 -18.89 -12.29 -1.83
CA LEU A 48 -18.24 -12.95 -0.68
C LEU A 48 -17.67 -11.98 0.35
N ALA A 49 -18.02 -10.72 0.30
CA ALA A 49 -17.51 -9.73 1.24
C ALA A 49 -18.65 -9.04 1.99
N SER A 50 -18.42 -8.71 3.26
CA SER A 50 -19.33 -7.87 4.03
C SER A 50 -19.24 -6.42 3.58
N GLY A 51 -20.18 -5.57 4.05
CA GLY A 51 -20.21 -4.15 3.70
C GLY A 51 -18.99 -3.33 4.13
N HIS A 52 -18.13 -3.89 4.98
CA HIS A 52 -16.89 -3.23 5.41
C HIS A 52 -15.71 -3.47 4.47
N HIS A 53 -15.82 -4.42 3.55
CA HIS A 53 -14.77 -4.70 2.58
C HIS A 53 -14.94 -3.81 1.36
N ARG A 54 -13.82 -3.26 0.88
CA ARG A 54 -13.80 -2.36 -0.27
C ARG A 54 -13.43 -3.09 -1.56
N ASP A 55 -13.42 -2.38 -2.69
CA ASP A 55 -13.22 -2.99 -4.01
C ASP A 55 -11.87 -3.69 -4.15
N VAL A 56 -10.83 -3.09 -3.57
CA VAL A 56 -9.44 -3.53 -3.74
C VAL A 56 -8.74 -3.50 -2.40
N LEU A 57 -7.91 -4.50 -2.18
CA LEU A 57 -7.01 -4.57 -1.03
C LEU A 57 -5.58 -4.53 -1.56
N LEU A 58 -4.85 -3.49 -1.20
CA LEU A 58 -3.43 -3.34 -1.51
C LEU A 58 -2.61 -3.52 -0.24
N MET A 59 -1.66 -4.44 -0.30
CA MET A 59 -0.77 -4.74 0.82
C MET A 59 0.66 -4.41 0.38
N ILE A 60 1.26 -3.42 1.03
CA ILE A 60 2.63 -2.99 0.76
C ILE A 60 3.51 -3.43 1.91
N GLN A 61 4.58 -4.16 1.62
CA GLN A 61 5.52 -4.63 2.61
C GLN A 61 6.63 -3.59 2.77
N VAL A 62 6.91 -3.21 4.00
CA VAL A 62 8.06 -2.39 4.36
C VAL A 62 8.87 -3.11 5.42
N GLU A 63 10.18 -3.00 5.35
CA GLU A 63 11.07 -3.72 6.25
C GLU A 63 10.94 -3.18 7.68
N ASP A 64 10.93 -1.85 7.82
CA ASP A 64 10.82 -1.15 9.09
C ASP A 64 10.22 0.24 8.90
N MET A 65 10.06 0.97 10.01
CA MET A 65 9.52 2.33 9.97
C MET A 65 10.48 3.31 9.31
N ALA A 66 11.79 3.06 9.37
CA ALA A 66 12.77 3.91 8.70
C ALA A 66 12.64 3.84 7.19
N GLN A 67 12.41 2.66 6.63
CA GLN A 67 12.14 2.51 5.21
C GLN A 67 10.86 3.24 4.80
N LEU A 68 9.79 3.09 5.57
CA LEU A 68 8.51 3.75 5.30
C LEU A 68 8.66 5.27 5.32
N GLU A 69 9.33 5.81 6.32
CA GLU A 69 9.57 7.25 6.42
C GLU A 69 10.42 7.76 5.24
N SER A 70 11.47 7.04 4.88
CA SER A 70 12.30 7.35 3.73
C SER A 70 11.49 7.38 2.43
N THR A 71 10.58 6.44 2.27
CA THR A 71 9.69 6.36 1.10
C THR A 71 8.76 7.55 1.04
N PHE A 72 8.12 7.91 2.14
CA PHE A 72 7.27 9.10 2.20
C PHE A 72 8.05 10.37 1.85
N ARG A 73 9.26 10.49 2.34
CA ARG A 73 10.13 11.65 2.05
C ARG A 73 10.47 11.71 0.57
N THR A 74 10.85 10.58 -0.03
CA THR A 74 11.16 10.50 -1.45
C THR A 74 9.96 10.88 -2.32
N LEU A 75 8.76 10.41 -1.95
CA LEU A 75 7.55 10.67 -2.73
C LEU A 75 6.93 12.04 -2.48
N SER A 76 7.34 12.76 -1.44
CA SER A 76 6.83 14.11 -1.15
C SER A 76 7.85 15.20 -1.45
N ALA A 77 9.00 15.16 -0.79
CA ALA A 77 10.01 16.24 -0.90
C ALA A 77 10.93 16.08 -2.11
N ASP A 78 11.28 14.84 -2.47
CA ASP A 78 12.27 14.52 -3.50
C ASP A 78 11.65 13.85 -4.72
N ALA A 79 10.33 13.97 -4.91
CA ALA A 79 9.63 13.35 -6.01
C ALA A 79 10.07 13.93 -7.36
N SER A 80 10.47 13.05 -8.29
CA SER A 80 10.70 13.42 -9.68
C SER A 80 9.36 13.65 -10.41
N ASP A 81 9.40 14.22 -11.61
CA ASP A 81 8.22 14.37 -12.46
C ASP A 81 7.60 13.00 -12.78
N SER A 82 8.44 11.96 -12.96
CA SER A 82 7.98 10.60 -13.18
C SER A 82 7.28 10.03 -11.95
N ASP A 83 7.84 10.22 -10.76
CA ASP A 83 7.21 9.80 -9.50
C ASP A 83 5.85 10.45 -9.35
N GLN A 84 5.76 11.75 -9.61
CA GLN A 84 4.50 12.49 -9.49
C GLN A 84 3.45 11.99 -10.49
N ARG A 85 3.84 11.70 -11.71
CA ARG A 85 2.91 11.16 -12.72
C ARG A 85 2.38 9.79 -12.33
N HIS A 86 3.23 8.89 -11.84
CA HIS A 86 2.80 7.57 -11.39
C HIS A 86 1.88 7.65 -10.18
N PHE A 87 2.23 8.50 -9.23
CA PHE A 87 1.40 8.75 -8.04
C PHE A 87 0.01 9.26 -8.43
N ASP A 88 -0.05 10.28 -9.28
CA ASP A 88 -1.30 10.89 -9.72
C ASP A 88 -2.17 9.90 -10.50
N LEU A 89 -1.57 9.12 -11.39
CA LEU A 89 -2.30 8.13 -12.18
C LEU A 89 -3.01 7.10 -11.30
N VAL A 90 -2.33 6.62 -10.26
CA VAL A 90 -2.92 5.68 -9.30
C VAL A 90 -3.99 6.37 -8.45
N HIS A 91 -3.66 7.52 -7.86
CA HIS A 91 -4.53 8.20 -6.89
C HIS A 91 -5.78 8.81 -7.53
N ASP A 92 -5.70 9.23 -8.79
CA ASP A 92 -6.87 9.76 -9.51
C ASP A 92 -7.98 8.72 -9.70
N MET A 93 -7.67 7.44 -9.62
CA MET A 93 -8.66 6.36 -9.72
C MET A 93 -9.29 5.99 -8.38
N ILE A 94 -8.79 6.53 -7.27
CA ILE A 94 -9.23 6.20 -5.93
C ILE A 94 -10.31 7.17 -5.47
N ALA A 95 -11.46 6.64 -5.04
CA ALA A 95 -12.50 7.44 -4.39
C ALA A 95 -12.25 7.58 -2.91
N GLU A 96 -11.94 6.48 -2.25
CA GLU A 96 -11.66 6.43 -0.80
C GLU A 96 -10.61 5.40 -0.51
N VAL A 97 -9.82 5.64 0.53
CA VAL A 97 -8.85 4.68 1.03
C VAL A 97 -8.84 4.68 2.56
N ASP A 98 -8.85 3.46 3.13
CA ASP A 98 -8.61 3.25 4.55
C ASP A 98 -7.23 2.59 4.70
N ILE A 99 -6.39 3.18 5.54
CA ILE A 99 -5.01 2.76 5.69
C ILE A 99 -4.79 2.26 7.12
N GLY A 100 -4.10 1.13 7.24
CA GLY A 100 -3.63 0.60 8.50
C GLY A 100 -2.20 0.12 8.38
N LEU A 101 -1.47 0.20 9.46
CA LEU A 101 -0.12 -0.34 9.55
C LEU A 101 -0.13 -1.52 10.51
N TYR A 102 0.33 -2.66 10.04
CA TYR A 102 0.38 -3.90 10.79
C TYR A 102 1.80 -4.43 10.82
N ARG A 103 2.12 -5.16 11.87
CA ARG A 103 3.36 -5.93 11.94
C ARG A 103 3.09 -7.32 12.49
N PRO A 104 3.95 -8.30 12.23
CA PRO A 104 3.79 -9.65 12.78
C PRO A 104 3.66 -9.62 14.30
N TYR A 105 2.82 -10.48 14.81
CA TYR A 105 2.62 -10.61 16.24
C TYR A 105 2.64 -12.10 16.62
N PRO A 106 3.43 -12.53 17.60
CA PRO A 106 4.46 -11.75 18.28
C PRO A 106 5.56 -11.34 17.31
N ASP A 107 6.13 -10.14 17.51
CA ASP A 107 7.19 -9.65 16.65
C ASP A 107 8.50 -10.37 16.95
N PRO A 108 9.06 -11.14 15.99
CA PRO A 108 10.28 -11.91 16.24
C PRO A 108 11.53 -11.04 16.35
N SER A 109 11.52 -9.82 15.81
CA SER A 109 12.66 -8.92 15.77
C SER A 109 12.64 -7.88 16.89
N ASN A 110 11.47 -7.51 17.36
CA ASN A 110 11.24 -6.57 18.45
C ASN A 110 10.40 -7.24 19.52
N ARG A 111 11.02 -7.74 20.56
CA ARG A 111 10.26 -8.16 21.73
C ARG A 111 9.56 -6.95 22.31
N GLU A 112 8.30 -6.81 22.00
CA GLU A 112 7.46 -5.90 22.73
C GLU A 112 7.41 -6.37 24.16
N ARG A 113 8.08 -5.65 25.02
CA ARG A 113 7.76 -5.79 26.41
C ARG A 113 6.37 -5.24 26.57
N VAL A 114 5.44 -6.15 26.78
CA VAL A 114 4.17 -5.78 27.35
C VAL A 114 4.50 -5.20 28.71
N ALA A 115 4.86 -3.96 28.73
CA ALA A 115 5.09 -3.16 29.92
C ALA A 115 5.20 -3.98 31.21
N LEU A 116 5.80 -4.12 31.98
CA LEU A 116 5.90 -4.66 33.34
C LEU A 116 4.65 -5.38 33.87
N ILE A 117 3.87 -5.94 33.00
CA ILE A 117 2.77 -6.76 33.50
C ILE A 117 3.34 -7.92 34.32
#